data_cd6bc5c3e96833d3898e8faf28caa242
#
_entry.id   cd6bc5c3e96833d3898e8faf28caa242
#
_cell.length_a   1.000
_cell.length_b   1.000
_cell.length_c   1.000
_cell.angle_alpha   90.00
_cell.angle_beta   90.00
_cell.angle_gamma   90.00
#
_symmetry.space_group_name_H-M   'P 1'
#
loop_
_entity.id
_entity.type
_entity.pdbx_description
1 polymer ?
#
loop_
_entity_poly.entity_id
_entity_poly.type
_entity_poly.pdbx_seq_one_letter_code
_entity_poly.pdbx_strand_id
1 'polypeptide(L)'
;MAEAENIVVETAEKIFADLADAQTITHDKEGRWKAPLWQALSEAGLPLAWVSEEHGGSGVSLGDGFGVLGAAGRFAIAVPLAETMLAGWLLEQAGIASPDGEMTIAPANPRDRITRNADGTLSGRARGVPFAKAAKHIAVIASGPDGAVIALVDASKLRVEDHLNLANDANDTVIFDKVEPITVKPAPKGFDQSSLMLMGGVVRSLQIAGALESMLDISVRYAGERVAFEKPIAKFQAVQH
;
A
#
# COMPACT_ATOMS: atom_id res chain seq x y z
N MET A 1 23.91 5.79 12.57
CA MET A 1 22.44 5.70 12.39
C MET A 1 22.02 6.06 10.96
N ALA A 2 22.66 6.99 10.27
CA ALA A 2 22.32 7.34 8.87
C ALA A 2 22.61 6.24 7.83
N GLU A 3 23.64 5.41 8.01
CA GLU A 3 23.98 4.33 7.06
C GLU A 3 23.04 3.12 7.13
N ALA A 4 22.47 2.81 8.29
CA ALA A 4 21.49 1.70 8.41
C ALA A 4 20.13 2.06 7.83
N GLU A 5 19.76 3.34 7.88
CA GLU A 5 18.47 3.85 7.36
C GLU A 5 18.34 3.71 5.83
N ASN A 6 19.44 3.62 5.12
CA ASN A 6 19.45 3.58 3.65
C ASN A 6 19.32 2.15 3.08
N ILE A 7 19.74 1.12 3.82
CA ILE A 7 19.80 -0.27 3.32
C ILE A 7 18.42 -0.82 2.92
N VAL A 8 17.37 -0.52 3.69
CA VAL A 8 16.02 -1.03 3.43
C VAL A 8 15.46 -0.40 2.15
N VAL A 9 15.67 0.91 1.98
CA VAL A 9 15.21 1.66 0.80
C VAL A 9 16.01 1.22 -0.43
N GLU A 10 17.34 1.12 -0.33
CA GLU A 10 18.21 0.64 -1.41
C GLU A 10 17.85 -0.77 -1.86
N THR A 11 17.52 -1.66 -0.90
CA THR A 11 17.06 -3.01 -1.21
C THR A 11 15.74 -2.98 -1.99
N ALA A 12 14.79 -2.16 -1.56
CA ALA A 12 13.51 -1.99 -2.25
C ALA A 12 13.72 -1.43 -3.68
N GLU A 13 14.52 -0.38 -3.84
CA GLU A 13 14.81 0.22 -5.15
C GLU A 13 15.48 -0.76 -6.10
N LYS A 14 16.41 -1.59 -5.60
CA LYS A 14 17.06 -2.63 -6.40
C LYS A 14 16.05 -3.67 -6.87
N ILE A 15 15.19 -4.16 -5.98
CA ILE A 15 14.12 -5.12 -6.34
C ILE A 15 13.19 -4.51 -7.40
N PHE A 16 12.79 -3.25 -7.24
CA PHE A 16 11.93 -2.57 -8.20
C PHE A 16 12.62 -2.37 -9.56
N ALA A 17 13.89 -1.97 -9.56
CA ALA A 17 14.67 -1.79 -10.79
C ALA A 17 14.86 -3.10 -11.56
N ASP A 18 15.07 -4.21 -10.85
CA ASP A 18 15.34 -5.50 -11.46
C ASP A 18 14.06 -6.19 -11.98
N LEU A 19 12.91 -6.00 -11.32
CA LEU A 19 11.70 -6.78 -11.59
C LEU A 19 10.50 -5.96 -12.09
N ALA A 20 10.53 -4.65 -11.96
CA ALA A 20 9.41 -3.77 -12.28
C ALA A 20 9.88 -2.44 -12.90
N ASP A 21 10.90 -2.48 -13.74
CA ASP A 21 11.29 -1.30 -14.51
C ASP A 21 10.21 -0.88 -15.50
N ALA A 22 10.25 0.38 -15.95
CA ALA A 22 9.22 0.96 -16.80
C ALA A 22 9.00 0.21 -18.12
N GLN A 23 10.03 -0.46 -18.67
CA GLN A 23 9.89 -1.26 -19.89
C GLN A 23 9.16 -2.55 -19.60
N THR A 24 9.52 -3.26 -18.52
CA THR A 24 8.87 -4.48 -18.05
C THR A 24 7.37 -4.24 -17.82
N ILE A 25 7.01 -3.17 -17.08
CA ILE A 25 5.62 -2.82 -16.81
C ILE A 25 4.85 -2.48 -18.08
N THR A 26 5.47 -1.73 -18.99
CA THR A 26 4.80 -1.26 -20.21
C THR A 26 4.58 -2.38 -21.24
N HIS A 27 5.52 -3.32 -21.36
CA HIS A 27 5.46 -4.40 -22.34
C HIS A 27 4.65 -5.60 -21.87
N ASP A 28 4.64 -5.91 -20.58
CA ASP A 28 3.88 -7.03 -20.04
C ASP A 28 2.50 -6.61 -19.52
N LYS A 29 1.56 -6.46 -20.43
CA LYS A 29 0.17 -6.11 -20.13
C LYS A 29 -0.59 -7.17 -19.32
N GLU A 30 -0.09 -8.40 -19.28
CA GLU A 30 -0.66 -9.49 -18.50
C GLU A 30 -0.25 -9.43 -17.03
N GLY A 31 0.74 -8.60 -16.69
CA GLY A 31 1.20 -8.38 -15.33
C GLY A 31 1.96 -9.58 -14.74
N ARG A 32 2.62 -10.40 -15.57
CA ARG A 32 3.41 -11.57 -15.13
C ARG A 32 4.58 -11.17 -14.22
N TRP A 33 5.04 -9.93 -14.30
CA TRP A 33 6.07 -9.36 -13.44
C TRP A 33 5.63 -9.21 -11.97
N LYS A 34 4.32 -9.16 -11.69
CA LYS A 34 3.78 -8.92 -10.34
C LYS A 34 4.11 -10.03 -9.36
N ALA A 35 3.99 -11.29 -9.78
CA ALA A 35 4.23 -12.43 -8.89
C ALA A 35 5.72 -12.57 -8.49
N PRO A 36 6.71 -12.52 -9.43
CA PRO A 36 8.12 -12.48 -9.07
C PRO A 36 8.49 -11.29 -8.19
N LEU A 37 7.95 -10.10 -8.49
CA LEU A 37 8.15 -8.91 -7.67
C LEU A 37 7.64 -9.13 -6.25
N TRP A 38 6.40 -9.60 -6.09
CA TRP A 38 5.83 -9.85 -4.77
C TRP A 38 6.64 -10.87 -3.97
N GLN A 39 7.11 -11.92 -4.63
CA GLN A 39 7.97 -12.92 -4.00
C GLN A 39 9.26 -12.28 -3.48
N ALA A 40 9.98 -11.51 -4.29
CA ALA A 40 11.23 -10.85 -3.89
C ALA A 40 11.00 -9.86 -2.73
N LEU A 41 9.90 -9.09 -2.75
CA LEU A 41 9.54 -8.19 -1.67
C LEU A 41 9.26 -8.95 -0.37
N SER A 42 8.58 -10.11 -0.46
CA SER A 42 8.26 -10.96 0.69
C SER A 42 9.52 -11.60 1.28
N GLU A 43 10.42 -12.10 0.45
CA GLU A 43 11.72 -12.65 0.87
C GLU A 43 12.60 -11.60 1.58
N ALA A 44 12.47 -10.33 1.16
CA ALA A 44 13.14 -9.19 1.82
C ALA A 44 12.42 -8.66 3.06
N GLY A 45 11.24 -9.22 3.43
CA GLY A 45 10.46 -8.80 4.59
C GLY A 45 9.77 -7.43 4.47
N LEU A 46 9.78 -6.83 3.27
CA LEU A 46 9.28 -5.47 3.04
C LEU A 46 7.78 -5.30 3.26
N PRO A 47 6.88 -6.26 2.90
CA PRO A 47 5.45 -6.11 3.13
C PRO A 47 5.06 -6.00 4.60
N LEU A 48 5.85 -6.57 5.51
CA LEU A 48 5.64 -6.52 6.96
C LEU A 48 6.71 -5.67 7.68
N ALA A 49 7.30 -4.71 6.98
CA ALA A 49 8.38 -3.87 7.51
C ALA A 49 8.01 -3.15 8.80
N TRP A 50 6.78 -2.65 8.94
CA TRP A 50 6.30 -1.93 10.13
C TRP A 50 5.77 -2.82 11.26
N VAL A 51 5.77 -4.11 11.05
CA VAL A 51 5.34 -5.09 12.06
C VAL A 51 6.56 -5.52 12.88
N SER A 52 6.42 -5.63 14.19
CA SER A 52 7.48 -6.12 15.07
C SER A 52 7.84 -7.58 14.78
N GLU A 53 9.05 -7.99 15.12
CA GLU A 53 9.47 -9.40 15.02
C GLU A 53 8.56 -10.33 15.82
N GLU A 54 8.06 -9.87 16.97
CA GLU A 54 7.13 -10.62 17.83
C GLU A 54 5.81 -10.95 17.11
N HIS A 55 5.38 -10.07 16.18
CA HIS A 55 4.14 -10.23 15.42
C HIS A 55 4.36 -10.68 13.98
N GLY A 56 5.57 -11.14 13.63
CA GLY A 56 5.86 -11.74 12.33
C GLY A 56 6.48 -10.79 11.29
N GLY A 57 6.90 -9.60 11.69
CA GLY A 57 7.48 -8.60 10.79
C GLY A 57 8.99 -8.41 10.93
N SER A 58 9.51 -7.34 10.33
CA SER A 58 10.93 -7.00 10.32
C SER A 58 11.32 -5.89 11.30
N GLY A 59 10.36 -5.25 11.98
CA GLY A 59 10.60 -4.22 12.99
C GLY A 59 11.27 -2.95 12.45
N VAL A 60 11.12 -2.66 11.17
CA VAL A 60 11.70 -1.49 10.50
C VAL A 60 11.05 -0.20 11.01
N SER A 61 11.84 0.87 11.13
CA SER A 61 11.32 2.17 11.57
C SER A 61 10.23 2.70 10.63
N LEU A 62 9.32 3.54 11.15
CA LEU A 62 8.32 4.19 10.29
C LEU A 62 8.98 5.02 9.18
N GLY A 63 10.11 5.69 9.49
CA GLY A 63 10.84 6.51 8.54
C GLY A 63 11.37 5.69 7.35
N ASP A 64 11.99 4.55 7.62
CA ASP A 64 12.53 3.67 6.58
C ASP A 64 11.42 3.08 5.73
N GLY A 65 10.32 2.64 6.35
CA GLY A 65 9.15 2.16 5.61
C GLY A 65 8.50 3.25 4.75
N PHE A 66 8.51 4.51 5.18
CA PHE A 66 8.09 5.63 4.36
C PHE A 66 9.01 5.82 3.15
N GLY A 67 10.32 5.63 3.32
CA GLY A 67 11.28 5.63 2.20
C GLY A 67 10.96 4.56 1.17
N VAL A 68 10.67 3.33 1.60
CA VAL A 68 10.23 2.23 0.71
C VAL A 68 8.99 2.62 -0.10
N LEU A 69 8.00 3.27 0.53
CA LEU A 69 6.78 3.70 -0.16
C LEU A 69 7.00 4.86 -1.13
N GLY A 70 7.92 5.77 -0.83
CA GLY A 70 8.40 6.78 -1.78
C GLY A 70 9.05 6.14 -3.01
N ALA A 71 9.95 5.17 -2.79
CA ALA A 71 10.56 4.39 -3.86
C ALA A 71 9.51 3.63 -4.69
N ALA A 72 8.53 2.98 -4.04
CA ALA A 72 7.42 2.32 -4.75
C ALA A 72 6.64 3.29 -5.66
N GLY A 73 6.47 4.54 -5.24
CA GLY A 73 5.90 5.61 -6.07
C GLY A 73 6.77 5.96 -7.28
N ARG A 74 8.10 6.08 -7.12
CA ARG A 74 9.05 6.35 -8.22
C ARG A 74 8.96 5.29 -9.33
N PHE A 75 8.75 4.03 -8.97
CA PHE A 75 8.65 2.90 -9.90
C PHE A 75 7.21 2.58 -10.32
N ALA A 76 6.22 3.34 -9.86
CA ALA A 76 4.79 3.12 -10.14
C ALA A 76 4.34 1.67 -9.89
N ILE A 77 4.74 1.11 -8.76
CA ILE A 77 4.52 -0.29 -8.42
C ILE A 77 3.03 -0.58 -8.22
N ALA A 78 2.49 -1.51 -9.01
CA ALA A 78 1.08 -1.92 -8.99
C ALA A 78 0.89 -3.32 -8.36
N VAL A 79 1.46 -3.51 -7.16
CA VAL A 79 1.21 -4.65 -6.25
C VAL A 79 0.82 -4.11 -4.88
N PRO A 80 0.12 -4.90 -4.02
CA PRO A 80 -0.45 -4.41 -2.75
C PRO A 80 0.59 -4.20 -1.64
N LEU A 81 1.77 -3.63 -1.95
CA LEU A 81 2.83 -3.40 -0.96
C LEU A 81 2.40 -2.38 0.09
N ALA A 82 1.92 -1.21 -0.35
CA ALA A 82 1.49 -0.15 0.56
C ALA A 82 0.30 -0.57 1.41
N GLU A 83 -0.63 -1.32 0.82
CA GLU A 83 -1.80 -1.86 1.50
C GLU A 83 -1.42 -2.88 2.56
N THR A 84 -0.49 -3.78 2.25
CA THR A 84 -0.01 -4.80 3.19
C THR A 84 0.77 -4.16 4.34
N MET A 85 1.63 -3.17 4.06
CA MET A 85 2.33 -2.40 5.08
C MET A 85 1.34 -1.66 6.01
N LEU A 86 0.30 -1.02 5.45
CA LEU A 86 -0.76 -0.36 6.23
C LEU A 86 -1.57 -1.37 7.05
N ALA A 87 -1.86 -2.55 6.49
CA ALA A 87 -2.58 -3.61 7.20
C ALA A 87 -1.76 -4.12 8.39
N GLY A 88 -0.50 -4.42 8.17
CA GLY A 88 0.42 -4.82 9.24
C GLY A 88 0.54 -3.75 10.34
N TRP A 89 0.74 -2.49 9.93
CA TRP A 89 0.78 -1.37 10.87
C TRP A 89 -0.52 -1.25 11.68
N LEU A 90 -1.69 -1.43 11.05
CA LEU A 90 -2.98 -1.38 11.75
C LEU A 90 -3.13 -2.51 12.77
N LEU A 91 -2.77 -3.74 12.39
CA LEU A 91 -2.84 -4.91 13.27
C LEU A 91 -1.89 -4.78 14.46
N GLU A 92 -0.68 -4.24 14.24
CA GLU A 92 0.32 -3.96 15.26
C GLU A 92 -0.22 -3.05 16.37
N GLN A 93 -1.07 -2.06 16.04
CA GLN A 93 -1.67 -1.17 17.05
C GLN A 93 -2.49 -1.91 18.12
N ALA A 94 -3.01 -3.08 17.78
CA ALA A 94 -3.78 -3.92 18.70
C ALA A 94 -3.01 -5.16 19.16
N GLY A 95 -1.73 -5.30 18.81
CA GLY A 95 -0.93 -6.49 19.10
C GLY A 95 -1.53 -7.75 18.48
N ILE A 96 -2.00 -7.65 17.22
CA ILE A 96 -2.48 -8.78 16.43
C ILE A 96 -1.36 -9.15 15.47
N ALA A 97 -0.93 -10.42 15.51
CA ALA A 97 0.09 -10.92 14.60
C ALA A 97 -0.39 -10.82 13.13
N SER A 98 0.52 -10.42 12.26
CA SER A 98 0.25 -10.29 10.83
C SER A 98 0.47 -11.61 10.12
N PRO A 99 -0.50 -12.12 9.35
CA PRO A 99 -0.31 -13.31 8.53
C PRO A 99 0.56 -13.00 7.31
N ASP A 100 1.16 -14.05 6.75
CA ASP A 100 1.89 -13.96 5.49
C ASP A 100 0.95 -13.74 4.29
N GLY A 101 1.48 -13.05 3.29
CA GLY A 101 0.83 -12.82 2.01
C GLY A 101 0.22 -11.43 1.86
N GLU A 102 -0.48 -11.26 0.75
CA GLU A 102 -1.10 -9.98 0.40
C GLU A 102 -2.23 -9.64 1.36
N MET A 103 -2.16 -8.43 1.90
CA MET A 103 -3.20 -7.85 2.74
C MET A 103 -3.68 -6.52 2.18
N THR A 104 -4.89 -6.12 2.59
CA THR A 104 -5.39 -4.75 2.39
C THR A 104 -6.11 -4.27 3.64
N ILE A 105 -6.60 -3.03 3.59
CA ILE A 105 -7.23 -2.35 4.73
C ILE A 105 -8.69 -1.97 4.43
N ALA A 106 -9.54 -1.98 5.45
CA ALA A 106 -10.88 -1.45 5.36
C ALA A 106 -11.31 -0.75 6.68
N PRO A 107 -12.12 0.32 6.57
CA PRO A 107 -12.56 0.99 5.37
C PRO A 107 -11.45 1.86 4.75
N ALA A 108 -11.46 2.01 3.43
CA ALA A 108 -10.55 2.90 2.70
C ALA A 108 -11.16 4.30 2.41
N ASN A 109 -12.49 4.42 2.54
CA ASN A 109 -13.21 5.68 2.33
C ASN A 109 -13.69 6.25 3.67
N PRO A 110 -13.46 7.55 3.95
CA PRO A 110 -13.84 8.15 5.24
C PRO A 110 -15.36 8.20 5.50
N ARG A 111 -16.19 8.02 4.46
CA ARG A 111 -17.65 7.98 4.58
C ARG A 111 -18.23 6.58 4.85
N ASP A 112 -17.41 5.55 4.70
CA ASP A 112 -17.82 4.17 4.95
C ASP A 112 -17.63 3.82 6.42
N ARG A 113 -18.45 2.89 6.92
CA ARG A 113 -18.37 2.41 8.29
C ARG A 113 -18.50 0.89 8.30
N ILE A 114 -17.68 0.26 9.10
CA ILE A 114 -17.80 -1.13 9.48
C ILE A 114 -18.12 -1.16 10.97
N THR A 115 -19.11 -1.97 11.34
CA THR A 115 -19.60 -2.07 12.72
C THR A 115 -19.39 -3.49 13.24
N ARG A 116 -18.87 -3.59 14.45
CA ARG A 116 -18.89 -4.85 15.21
C ARG A 116 -20.23 -5.02 15.88
N ASN A 117 -20.95 -6.07 15.50
CA ASN A 117 -22.25 -6.43 16.07
C ASN A 117 -22.12 -6.99 17.51
N ALA A 118 -23.24 -7.08 18.22
CA ALA A 118 -23.26 -7.63 19.57
C ALA A 118 -22.85 -9.12 19.64
N ASP A 119 -23.05 -9.86 18.54
CA ASP A 119 -22.61 -11.26 18.40
C ASP A 119 -21.13 -11.41 18.00
N GLY A 120 -20.40 -10.31 17.90
CA GLY A 120 -18.98 -10.29 17.56
C GLY A 120 -18.67 -10.24 16.06
N THR A 121 -19.66 -10.42 15.19
CA THR A 121 -19.50 -10.35 13.73
C THR A 121 -19.32 -8.92 13.24
N LEU A 122 -18.80 -8.77 12.01
CA LEU A 122 -18.64 -7.47 11.36
C LEU A 122 -19.68 -7.28 10.27
N SER A 123 -20.28 -6.09 10.21
CA SER A 123 -21.21 -5.68 9.17
C SER A 123 -20.89 -4.30 8.64
N GLY A 124 -21.11 -4.10 7.34
CA GLY A 124 -20.88 -2.81 6.70
C GLY A 124 -20.48 -2.94 5.24
N ARG A 125 -20.12 -1.82 4.66
CA ARG A 125 -19.62 -1.73 3.28
C ARG A 125 -18.40 -0.82 3.24
N ALA A 126 -17.35 -1.24 2.54
CA ALA A 126 -16.17 -0.45 2.30
C ALA A 126 -15.93 -0.32 0.79
N ARG A 127 -15.95 0.91 0.29
CA ARG A 127 -15.71 1.24 -1.11
C ARG A 127 -14.27 1.70 -1.32
N GLY A 128 -13.74 1.45 -2.51
CA GLY A 128 -12.41 1.88 -2.88
C GLY A 128 -11.31 1.17 -2.09
N VAL A 129 -11.53 -0.09 -1.76
CA VAL A 129 -10.55 -0.95 -1.10
C VAL A 129 -9.57 -1.45 -2.16
N PRO A 130 -8.29 -1.03 -2.10
CA PRO A 130 -7.34 -1.45 -3.12
C PRO A 130 -7.04 -2.94 -3.00
N PHE A 131 -6.94 -3.62 -4.15
CA PHE A 131 -6.53 -5.03 -4.27
C PHE A 131 -7.31 -6.03 -3.39
N ALA A 132 -8.57 -5.73 -3.01
CA ALA A 132 -9.32 -6.58 -2.09
C ALA A 132 -9.53 -8.00 -2.61
N LYS A 133 -9.69 -8.18 -3.92
CA LYS A 133 -9.85 -9.48 -4.56
C LYS A 133 -8.57 -10.31 -4.56
N ALA A 134 -7.41 -9.67 -4.62
CA ALA A 134 -6.11 -10.34 -4.59
C ALA A 134 -5.64 -10.62 -3.16
N ALA A 135 -6.12 -9.85 -2.17
CA ALA A 135 -5.73 -10.00 -0.79
C ALA A 135 -6.22 -11.32 -0.19
N LYS A 136 -5.38 -11.96 0.63
CA LYS A 136 -5.76 -13.12 1.44
C LYS A 136 -6.48 -12.70 2.72
N HIS A 137 -6.09 -11.56 3.27
CA HIS A 137 -6.65 -11.02 4.51
C HIS A 137 -6.92 -9.53 4.40
N ILE A 138 -7.89 -9.07 5.17
CA ILE A 138 -8.19 -7.65 5.31
C ILE A 138 -8.05 -7.24 6.78
N ALA A 139 -7.21 -6.25 7.03
CA ALA A 139 -7.16 -5.59 8.33
C ALA A 139 -8.24 -4.52 8.40
N VAL A 140 -9.07 -4.60 9.43
CA VAL A 140 -10.28 -3.79 9.55
C VAL A 140 -10.24 -2.96 10.81
N ILE A 141 -10.58 -1.67 10.70
CA ILE A 141 -10.98 -0.89 11.85
C ILE A 141 -12.50 -0.72 11.85
N ALA A 142 -13.16 -1.13 12.93
CA ALA A 142 -14.61 -1.12 13.04
C ALA A 142 -15.05 -0.39 14.31
N SER A 143 -16.26 0.18 14.26
CA SER A 143 -16.90 0.77 15.44
C SER A 143 -17.61 -0.35 16.23
N GLY A 144 -17.35 -0.44 17.51
CA GLY A 144 -18.03 -1.35 18.43
C GLY A 144 -18.79 -0.59 19.53
N PRO A 145 -19.57 -1.29 20.35
CA PRO A 145 -20.34 -0.67 21.45
C PRO A 145 -19.43 0.02 22.48
N ASP A 146 -18.26 -0.53 22.73
CA ASP A 146 -17.31 -0.05 23.74
C ASP A 146 -16.17 0.80 23.14
N GLY A 147 -16.24 1.16 21.85
CA GLY A 147 -15.22 1.92 21.13
C GLY A 147 -14.76 1.23 19.84
N ALA A 148 -13.69 1.76 19.26
CA ALA A 148 -13.12 1.17 18.05
C ALA A 148 -12.43 -0.16 18.34
N VAL A 149 -12.52 -1.07 17.37
CA VAL A 149 -11.82 -2.37 17.39
C VAL A 149 -11.02 -2.56 16.11
N ILE A 150 -9.92 -3.28 16.21
CA ILE A 150 -9.12 -3.71 15.07
C ILE A 150 -9.32 -5.21 14.91
N ALA A 151 -9.56 -5.64 13.68
CA ALA A 151 -9.86 -7.03 13.36
C ALA A 151 -9.08 -7.50 12.15
N LEU A 152 -8.74 -8.78 12.14
CA LEU A 152 -8.22 -9.51 10.99
C LEU A 152 -9.33 -10.38 10.40
N VAL A 153 -9.58 -10.27 9.10
CA VAL A 153 -10.65 -10.99 8.40
C VAL A 153 -10.06 -11.78 7.23
N ASP A 154 -10.55 -13.00 7.06
CA ASP A 154 -10.29 -13.81 5.86
C ASP A 154 -11.05 -13.24 4.68
N ALA A 155 -10.33 -12.79 3.64
CA ALA A 155 -10.93 -12.16 2.47
C ALA A 155 -11.87 -13.10 1.71
N SER A 156 -11.66 -14.42 1.78
CA SER A 156 -12.53 -15.40 1.14
C SER A 156 -13.95 -15.46 1.69
N LYS A 157 -14.17 -14.94 2.90
CA LYS A 157 -15.48 -14.85 3.55
C LYS A 157 -16.27 -13.59 3.16
N LEU A 158 -15.68 -12.72 2.34
CA LEU A 158 -16.24 -11.44 1.97
C LEU A 158 -16.78 -11.47 0.54
N ARG A 159 -17.87 -10.72 0.31
CA ARG A 159 -18.29 -10.45 -1.06
C ARG A 159 -17.53 -9.22 -1.57
N VAL A 160 -16.80 -9.41 -2.66
CA VAL A 160 -16.05 -8.36 -3.33
C VAL A 160 -16.73 -8.03 -4.66
N GLU A 161 -17.02 -6.76 -4.88
CA GLU A 161 -17.48 -6.22 -6.16
C GLU A 161 -16.31 -5.52 -6.83
N ASP A 162 -15.92 -6.01 -8.00
CA ASP A 162 -14.73 -5.55 -8.73
C ASP A 162 -14.93 -4.15 -9.28
N HIS A 163 -13.97 -3.27 -9.02
CA HIS A 163 -13.89 -1.93 -9.60
C HIS A 163 -12.43 -1.61 -9.94
N LEU A 164 -12.24 -0.67 -10.86
CA LEU A 164 -10.93 -0.16 -11.21
C LEU A 164 -10.86 1.35 -10.94
N ASN A 165 -9.66 1.82 -10.58
CA ASN A 165 -9.37 3.24 -10.52
C ASN A 165 -8.95 3.79 -11.91
N LEU A 166 -8.58 5.06 -11.99
CA LEU A 166 -8.15 5.69 -13.24
C LEU A 166 -6.85 5.12 -13.82
N ALA A 167 -6.03 4.47 -12.99
CA ALA A 167 -4.82 3.80 -13.41
C ALA A 167 -5.04 2.32 -13.81
N ASN A 168 -6.29 1.85 -13.84
CA ASN A 168 -6.67 0.44 -14.00
C ASN A 168 -6.19 -0.50 -12.90
N ASP A 169 -5.87 0.01 -11.73
CA ASP A 169 -5.63 -0.83 -10.55
C ASP A 169 -6.95 -1.18 -9.86
N ALA A 170 -6.98 -2.36 -9.23
CA ALA A 170 -8.13 -2.82 -8.46
C ALA A 170 -8.45 -1.84 -7.32
N ASN A 171 -9.72 -1.45 -7.23
CA ASN A 171 -10.24 -0.47 -6.27
C ASN A 171 -11.67 -0.86 -5.86
N ASP A 172 -11.76 -2.00 -5.21
CA ASP A 172 -12.95 -2.82 -5.06
C ASP A 172 -13.92 -2.27 -4.01
N THR A 173 -15.16 -2.79 -4.06
CA THR A 173 -16.11 -2.64 -2.96
C THR A 173 -16.21 -3.96 -2.19
N VAL A 174 -15.99 -3.89 -0.88
CA VAL A 174 -16.04 -5.04 0.03
C VAL A 174 -17.29 -4.95 0.90
N ILE A 175 -18.04 -6.05 0.98
CA ILE A 175 -19.27 -6.14 1.75
C ILE A 175 -19.09 -7.12 2.91
N PHE A 176 -19.32 -6.60 4.10
CA PHE A 176 -19.32 -7.35 5.36
C PHE A 176 -20.78 -7.65 5.73
N ASP A 177 -21.19 -8.89 5.60
CA ASP A 177 -22.54 -9.35 5.98
C ASP A 177 -22.43 -10.36 7.13
N LYS A 178 -22.36 -9.84 8.36
CA LYS A 178 -22.16 -10.63 9.59
C LYS A 178 -20.96 -11.57 9.49
N VAL A 179 -19.84 -11.04 9.04
CA VAL A 179 -18.59 -11.81 8.86
C VAL A 179 -17.91 -11.99 10.20
N GLU A 180 -17.57 -13.23 10.53
CA GLU A 180 -16.80 -13.58 11.71
C GLU A 180 -15.32 -13.26 11.48
N PRO A 181 -14.68 -12.38 12.28
CA PRO A 181 -13.26 -12.11 12.16
C PRO A 181 -12.42 -13.28 12.67
N ILE A 182 -11.20 -13.46 12.11
CA ILE A 182 -10.21 -14.41 12.62
C ILE A 182 -9.78 -14.00 14.04
N THR A 183 -9.52 -12.70 14.20
CA THR A 183 -9.13 -12.10 15.48
C THR A 183 -9.70 -10.70 15.56
N VAL A 184 -10.11 -10.28 16.75
CA VAL A 184 -10.54 -8.91 17.03
C VAL A 184 -10.05 -8.49 18.39
N LYS A 185 -9.48 -7.28 18.48
CA LYS A 185 -9.03 -6.68 19.75
C LYS A 185 -9.47 -5.21 19.82
N PRO A 186 -9.63 -4.64 21.01
CA PRO A 186 -9.88 -3.21 21.18
C PRO A 186 -8.75 -2.40 20.55
N ALA A 187 -9.10 -1.32 19.87
CA ALA A 187 -8.12 -0.32 19.42
C ALA A 187 -7.56 0.45 20.62
N PRO A 188 -6.33 0.97 20.55
CA PRO A 188 -5.78 1.83 21.58
C PRO A 188 -6.68 3.05 21.82
N LYS A 189 -6.63 3.59 23.04
CA LYS A 189 -7.43 4.79 23.38
C LYS A 189 -7.13 5.95 22.44
N GLY A 190 -8.18 6.49 21.81
CA GLY A 190 -8.08 7.60 20.87
C GLY A 190 -7.71 7.17 19.44
N PHE A 191 -7.51 5.88 19.19
CA PHE A 191 -7.26 5.34 17.86
C PHE A 191 -8.58 4.89 17.22
N ASP A 192 -8.89 5.44 16.07
CA ASP A 192 -10.13 5.17 15.34
C ASP A 192 -9.89 5.16 13.82
N GLN A 193 -10.96 5.14 13.06
CA GLN A 193 -10.91 5.20 11.59
C GLN A 193 -10.14 6.43 11.08
N SER A 194 -10.18 7.56 11.79
CA SER A 194 -9.45 8.77 11.38
C SER A 194 -7.94 8.55 11.43
N SER A 195 -7.45 7.79 12.40
CA SER A 195 -6.03 7.40 12.50
C SER A 195 -5.58 6.61 11.28
N LEU A 196 -6.38 5.63 10.84
CA LEU A 196 -6.10 4.88 9.60
C LEU A 196 -6.14 5.78 8.36
N MET A 197 -7.12 6.69 8.27
CA MET A 197 -7.24 7.62 7.14
C MET A 197 -6.04 8.57 7.06
N LEU A 198 -5.57 9.08 8.19
CA LEU A 198 -4.40 9.96 8.25
C LEU A 198 -3.13 9.21 7.81
N MET A 199 -2.90 8.01 8.34
CA MET A 199 -1.74 7.19 7.94
C MET A 199 -1.80 6.82 6.46
N GLY A 200 -2.96 6.42 5.96
CA GLY A 200 -3.19 6.17 4.54
C GLY A 200 -2.93 7.42 3.68
N GLY A 201 -3.32 8.61 4.16
CA GLY A 201 -3.03 9.89 3.51
C GLY A 201 -1.52 10.17 3.40
N VAL A 202 -0.75 9.91 4.47
CA VAL A 202 0.72 10.04 4.45
C VAL A 202 1.31 9.08 3.41
N VAL A 203 0.92 7.80 3.44
CA VAL A 203 1.39 6.78 2.49
C VAL A 203 1.14 7.21 1.04
N ARG A 204 -0.06 7.65 0.71
CA ARG A 204 -0.38 8.10 -0.64
C ARG A 204 0.38 9.36 -1.04
N SER A 205 0.60 10.28 -0.11
CA SER A 205 1.38 11.49 -0.38
C SER A 205 2.83 11.16 -0.73
N LEU A 206 3.43 10.19 -0.04
CA LEU A 206 4.80 9.73 -0.33
C LEU A 206 4.89 9.03 -1.70
N GLN A 207 3.92 8.17 -2.04
CA GLN A 207 3.88 7.54 -3.36
C GLN A 207 3.71 8.59 -4.48
N ILE A 208 2.87 9.60 -4.28
CA ILE A 208 2.69 10.71 -5.23
C ILE A 208 4.00 11.51 -5.36
N ALA A 209 4.67 11.84 -4.25
CA ALA A 209 5.94 12.55 -4.27
C ALA A 209 6.99 11.78 -5.07
N GLY A 210 7.19 10.49 -4.80
CA GLY A 210 8.10 9.64 -5.56
C GLY A 210 7.77 9.56 -7.06
N ALA A 211 6.50 9.43 -7.41
CA ALA A 211 6.05 9.45 -8.80
C ALA A 211 6.36 10.79 -9.50
N LEU A 212 6.12 11.91 -8.82
CA LEU A 212 6.42 13.25 -9.35
C LEU A 212 7.92 13.48 -9.52
N GLU A 213 8.75 13.00 -8.60
CA GLU A 213 10.22 13.02 -8.75
C GLU A 213 10.66 12.24 -10.01
N SER A 214 10.16 11.02 -10.20
CA SER A 214 10.44 10.22 -11.38
C SER A 214 9.99 10.92 -12.67
N MET A 215 8.80 11.50 -12.67
CA MET A 215 8.29 12.27 -13.82
C MET A 215 9.18 13.47 -14.15
N LEU A 216 9.66 14.20 -13.13
CA LEU A 216 10.56 15.32 -13.30
C LEU A 216 11.90 14.86 -13.89
N ASP A 217 12.52 13.81 -13.33
CA ASP A 217 13.80 13.26 -13.80
C ASP A 217 13.70 12.82 -15.29
N ILE A 218 12.63 12.10 -15.64
CA ILE A 218 12.38 11.67 -17.03
C ILE A 218 12.20 12.89 -17.95
N SER A 219 11.44 13.90 -17.53
CA SER A 219 11.17 15.09 -18.33
C SER A 219 12.45 15.91 -18.58
N VAL A 220 13.26 16.10 -17.55
CA VAL A 220 14.55 16.82 -17.65
C VAL A 220 15.52 16.07 -18.57
N ARG A 221 15.65 14.76 -18.38
CA ARG A 221 16.49 13.93 -19.26
C ARG A 221 16.01 13.98 -20.72
N TYR A 222 14.73 13.77 -20.95
CA TYR A 222 14.16 13.85 -22.29
C TYR A 222 14.39 15.21 -22.96
N ALA A 223 14.22 16.30 -22.23
CA ALA A 223 14.47 17.64 -22.75
C ALA A 223 15.96 17.85 -23.11
N GLY A 224 16.87 17.23 -22.38
CA GLY A 224 18.32 17.25 -22.65
C GLY A 224 18.74 16.40 -23.85
N GLU A 225 18.07 15.27 -24.09
CA GLU A 225 18.39 14.30 -25.15
C GLU A 225 17.65 14.56 -26.47
N ARG A 226 16.40 15.02 -26.40
CA ARG A 226 15.59 15.26 -27.61
C ARG A 226 16.13 16.43 -28.43
N VAL A 227 16.64 16.13 -29.64
CA VAL A 227 17.11 17.12 -30.55
C VAL A 227 16.00 17.58 -31.51
N ALA A 228 15.82 18.90 -31.64
CA ALA A 228 14.97 19.55 -32.64
C ALA A 228 15.69 20.78 -33.16
N PHE A 229 15.65 21.01 -34.45
CA PHE A 229 16.37 22.13 -35.10
C PHE A 229 17.85 22.19 -34.67
N GLU A 230 18.53 21.03 -34.77
CA GLU A 230 19.99 20.83 -34.51
C GLU A 230 20.47 21.08 -33.05
N LYS A 231 19.56 21.24 -32.10
CA LYS A 231 19.92 21.40 -30.67
C LYS A 231 18.92 20.72 -29.75
N PRO A 232 19.33 20.33 -28.52
CA PRO A 232 18.42 19.82 -27.50
C PRO A 232 17.27 20.77 -27.21
N ILE A 233 16.05 20.22 -27.00
CA ILE A 233 14.88 21.07 -26.75
C ILE A 233 15.02 21.87 -25.45
N ALA A 234 15.79 21.41 -24.48
CA ALA A 234 16.14 22.17 -23.27
C ALA A 234 16.84 23.51 -23.54
N LYS A 235 17.40 23.72 -24.75
CA LYS A 235 18.02 24.99 -25.14
C LYS A 235 17.06 26.01 -25.73
N PHE A 236 15.79 25.67 -25.88
CA PHE A 236 14.77 26.61 -26.34
C PHE A 236 14.18 27.37 -25.15
N GLN A 237 14.08 28.70 -25.29
CA GLN A 237 13.56 29.57 -24.22
C GLN A 237 12.18 29.16 -23.71
N ALA A 238 11.30 28.68 -24.63
CA ALA A 238 9.95 28.21 -24.29
C ALA A 238 9.94 26.91 -23.42
N VAL A 239 11.05 26.19 -23.30
CA VAL A 239 11.20 25.00 -22.46
C VAL A 239 11.90 25.33 -21.14
N GLN A 240 12.63 26.45 -21.07
CA GLN A 240 13.37 26.90 -19.89
C GLN A 240 12.49 27.71 -18.92
N HIS A 241 11.36 28.21 -19.35
CA HIS A 241 10.40 29.02 -18.59
C HIS A 241 9.07 28.29 -18.43
#